data_b13cdad3b79189d15b1f1114ded72e8e
#
_entry.id   b13cdad3b79189d15b1f1114ded72e8e
#
_cell.length_a   1.000
_cell.length_b   1.000
_cell.length_c   1.000
_cell.angle_alpha   90.00
_cell.angle_beta   90.00
_cell.angle_gamma   90.00
#
_symmetry.space_group_name_H-M   'P 1'
#
loop_
_entity.id
_entity.type
_entity.pdbx_description
1 polymer ?
#
loop_
_entity_poly.entity_id
_entity_poly.type
_entity_poly.pdbx_seq_one_letter_code
_entity_poly.pdbx_strand_id
1 'polypeptide(L)' 'RNLMLKNNVEVDVKVKCIEVSVTQAKLAEEIGTSAPYVSRLIRNNDKIINNTFLQLIEKLGYDVELTYVKKETE' A
#
# COMPACT_ATOMS: atom_id res chain seq x y z
N ARG A 1 10.79 5.34 9.68
CA ARG A 1 10.92 4.79 8.64
C ARG A 1 10.91 3.36 8.70
N ASN A 2 10.25 2.72 7.98
CA ASN A 2 10.22 1.31 8.00
C ASN A 2 11.05 0.77 6.86
N LEU A 3 12.16 0.18 7.20
CA LEU A 3 13.11 -0.25 6.22
C LEU A 3 12.91 -1.68 5.77
N MET A 4 11.97 -2.40 6.37
CA MET A 4 11.80 -3.81 6.05
C MET A 4 10.91 -4.04 4.84
N LEU A 5 10.02 -3.12 4.58
CA LEU A 5 9.18 -3.18 3.38
C LEU A 5 9.79 -2.28 2.34
N LYS A 6 10.13 -2.81 1.19
CA LYS A 6 10.83 -2.05 0.18
C LYS A 6 9.95 -1.01 -0.50
N ASN A 7 8.65 -1.25 -0.55
CA ASN A 7 7.75 -0.32 -1.22
C ASN A 7 7.49 0.93 -0.41
N ASN A 8 7.33 2.04 -1.10
CA ASN A 8 6.68 3.19 -0.51
C ASN A 8 5.23 3.14 -0.95
N VAL A 9 4.39 2.61 -0.08
CA VAL A 9 3.00 2.34 -0.44
C VAL A 9 2.25 3.62 -0.77
N GLU A 10 2.57 4.71 -0.07
CA GLU A 10 1.91 5.98 -0.36
C GLU A 10 2.15 6.41 -1.81
N VAL A 11 3.39 6.31 -2.25
CA VAL A 11 3.72 6.64 -3.63
C VAL A 11 3.07 5.66 -4.58
N ASP A 12 3.11 4.38 -4.24
CA ASP A 12 2.52 3.36 -5.10
C ASP A 12 1.04 3.65 -5.37
N VAL A 13 0.29 3.94 -4.31
CA VAL A 13 -1.14 4.20 -4.46
C VAL A 13 -1.37 5.46 -5.27
N LYS A 14 -0.60 6.52 -5.00
CA LYS A 14 -0.78 7.76 -5.73
C LYS A 14 -0.50 7.59 -7.20
N VAL A 15 0.54 6.84 -7.54
CA VAL A 15 0.85 6.60 -8.95
C VAL A 15 -0.26 5.78 -9.61
N LYS A 16 -0.75 4.77 -8.93
CA LYS A 16 -1.84 3.96 -9.50
C LYS A 16 -3.10 4.78 -9.70
N CYS A 17 -3.41 5.67 -8.77
CA CYS A 17 -4.55 6.54 -8.92
C CYS A 17 -4.42 7.41 -10.18
N ILE A 18 -3.22 7.93 -10.41
CA ILE A 18 -2.99 8.74 -11.59
C ILE A 18 -3.17 7.91 -12.85
N GLU A 19 -2.64 6.70 -12.83
CA GLU A 19 -2.71 5.84 -14.02
C GLU A 19 -4.13 5.51 -14.42
N VAL A 20 -5.03 5.37 -13.44
CA VAL A 20 -6.41 5.04 -13.75
C VAL A 20 -7.33 6.26 -13.66
N SER A 21 -6.76 7.44 -13.46
CA SER A 21 -7.50 8.71 -13.43
C SER A 21 -8.58 8.73 -12.35
N VAL A 22 -8.21 8.26 -11.16
CA VAL A 22 -9.12 8.24 -10.01
C VAL A 22 -8.45 9.00 -8.88
N THR A 23 -9.21 9.84 -8.18
CA THR A 23 -8.68 10.53 -7.01
C THR A 23 -8.77 9.62 -5.79
N GLN A 24 -7.96 9.94 -4.78
CA GLN A 24 -8.05 9.18 -3.54
C GLN A 24 -9.43 9.34 -2.89
N ALA A 25 -10.03 10.52 -3.01
CA ALA A 25 -11.36 10.74 -2.45
C ALA A 25 -12.39 9.84 -3.12
N LYS A 26 -12.33 9.72 -4.43
CA LYS A 26 -13.25 8.87 -5.15
C LYS A 26 -13.02 7.40 -4.80
N LEU A 27 -11.75 7.02 -4.70
CA LEU A 27 -11.41 5.65 -4.34
C LEU A 27 -11.96 5.32 -2.95
N ALA A 28 -11.77 6.22 -1.99
CA ALA A 28 -12.27 6.00 -0.65
C ALA A 28 -13.79 5.85 -0.65
N GLU A 29 -14.47 6.67 -1.43
CA GLU A 29 -15.91 6.61 -1.52
C GLU A 29 -16.36 5.24 -2.04
N GLU A 30 -15.66 4.74 -3.04
CA GLU A 30 -16.05 3.48 -3.67
C GLU A 30 -15.91 2.29 -2.73
N ILE A 31 -14.96 2.35 -1.79
CA ILE A 31 -14.79 1.24 -0.86
C ILE A 31 -15.46 1.51 0.49
N GLY A 32 -16.22 2.61 0.59
CA GLY A 32 -17.02 2.86 1.78
C GLY A 32 -16.26 3.47 2.94
N THR A 33 -15.24 4.27 2.66
CA THR A 33 -14.49 4.92 3.71
C THR A 33 -14.26 6.38 3.35
N SER A 34 -13.30 7.02 4.00
CA SER A 34 -13.04 8.44 3.81
C SER A 34 -11.63 8.66 3.29
N ALA A 35 -11.42 9.79 2.61
CA ALA A 35 -10.11 10.13 2.12
C ALA A 35 -9.08 10.25 3.23
N PRO A 36 -9.40 10.90 4.38
CA PRO A 36 -8.42 10.93 5.46
C PRO A 36 -8.02 9.55 5.96
N TYR A 37 -8.98 8.62 6.01
CA TYR A 37 -8.65 7.26 6.43
C TYR A 37 -7.67 6.61 5.46
N VAL A 38 -7.95 6.73 4.15
CA VAL A 38 -7.07 6.15 3.14
C VAL A 38 -5.68 6.78 3.25
N SER A 39 -5.63 8.09 3.44
CA SER A 39 -4.35 8.77 3.54
C SER A 39 -3.52 8.26 4.71
N ARG A 40 -4.18 8.04 5.85
CA ARG A 40 -3.47 7.51 7.02
C ARG A 40 -3.04 6.07 6.80
N LEU A 41 -3.89 5.29 6.13
CA LEU A 41 -3.59 3.88 5.91
C LEU A 41 -2.34 3.71 5.06
N ILE A 42 -2.25 4.45 3.97
CA ILE A 42 -1.13 4.24 3.05
C ILE A 42 0.17 4.84 3.56
N ARG A 43 0.11 5.65 4.60
CA ARG A 43 1.33 6.17 5.21
C ARG A 43 1.87 5.28 6.30
N ASN A 44 1.06 4.35 6.78
CA ASN A 44 1.44 3.53 7.93
C ASN A 44 1.58 2.07 7.51
N ASN A 45 2.81 1.63 7.28
CA ASN A 45 3.06 0.27 6.82
C ASN A 45 2.57 -0.78 7.79
N ASP A 46 2.48 -0.45 9.09
CA ASP A 46 2.01 -1.41 10.07
C ASP A 46 0.57 -1.83 9.80
N LYS A 47 -0.21 -0.94 9.20
CA LYS A 47 -1.60 -1.26 8.88
C LYS A 47 -1.72 -2.08 7.61
N ILE A 48 -0.67 -2.13 6.82
CA ILE A 48 -0.71 -2.83 5.56
C ILE A 48 -0.15 -4.22 5.70
N ILE A 49 1.00 -4.33 6.33
CA ILE A 49 1.64 -5.61 6.60
C ILE A 49 2.08 -5.63 8.05
N ASN A 50 1.83 -6.74 8.72
CA ASN A 50 2.21 -6.91 10.11
C ASN A 50 3.69 -6.69 10.29
N ASN A 51 4.05 -5.79 11.20
CA ASN A 51 5.44 -5.45 11.43
C ASN A 51 6.23 -6.64 11.98
N THR A 52 5.59 -7.46 12.80
CA THR A 52 6.25 -8.65 13.32
C THR A 52 6.61 -9.61 12.19
N PHE A 53 5.73 -9.76 11.22
CA PHE A 53 6.01 -10.58 10.06
C PHE A 53 7.23 -10.05 9.29
N LEU A 54 7.29 -8.74 9.12
CA LEU A 54 8.41 -8.13 8.42
C LEU A 54 9.72 -8.39 9.16
N GLN A 55 9.70 -8.31 10.50
CA GLN A 55 10.89 -8.59 11.27
C GLN A 55 11.34 -10.03 11.13
N LEU A 56 10.36 -10.92 11.11
CA LEU A 56 10.65 -12.33 10.97
C LEU A 56 11.33 -12.63 9.64
N ILE A 57 10.82 -12.06 8.57
CA ILE A 57 11.39 -12.26 7.23
C ILE A 57 12.77 -11.63 7.14
N GLU A 58 12.95 -10.47 7.76
CA GLU A 58 14.25 -9.81 7.73
C GLU A 58 15.31 -10.65 8.43
N LYS A 59 14.92 -11.29 9.54
CA LYS A 59 15.88 -12.15 10.26
C LYS A 59 16.30 -13.35 9.42
N LEU A 60 15.45 -13.76 8.49
CA LEU A 60 15.80 -14.84 7.59
C LEU A 60 16.67 -14.37 6.43
N GLY A 61 16.95 -13.09 6.34
CA GLY A 61 17.83 -12.56 5.32
C GLY A 61 17.11 -12.05 4.07
N TYR A 62 15.82 -11.75 4.19
CA TYR A 62 15.04 -11.31 3.04
C TYR A 62 14.39 -9.97 3.31
N ASP A 63 14.19 -9.21 2.25
CA ASP A 63 13.33 -8.05 2.27
C ASP A 63 11.97 -8.44 1.72
N VAL A 64 10.97 -7.61 2.01
CA VAL A 64 9.63 -7.85 1.52
C VAL A 64 9.27 -6.78 0.52
N GLU A 65 8.67 -7.19 -0.58
CA GLU A 65 8.29 -6.27 -1.63
C GLU A 65 6.89 -6.62 -2.10
N LEU A 66 6.05 -5.59 -2.25
CA LEU A 66 4.70 -5.77 -2.79
C LEU A 66 4.73 -5.58 -4.29
N THR A 67 4.04 -6.45 -4.99
CA THR A 67 3.92 -6.34 -6.43
C THR A 67 2.44 -6.19 -6.77
N TYR A 68 2.12 -5.19 -7.59
CA TYR A 68 0.74 -4.92 -7.98
C TYR A 68 0.54 -5.44 -9.40
N VAL A 69 -0.28 -6.45 -9.52
CA VAL A 69 -0.49 -7.11 -10.81
C VAL A 69 -1.80 -6.63 -11.38
N LYS A 70 -1.74 -6.12 -12.61
CA LYS A 70 -2.94 -5.62 -13.25
C LYS A 70 -3.93 -6.75 -13.44
N LYS A 71 -5.18 -6.48 -13.09
CA LYS A 71 -6.21 -7.49 -13.27
C LYS A 71 -6.43 -7.76 -14.74
N GLU A 72 -6.68 -9.01 -15.04
CA GLU A 72 -7.12 -9.34 -16.38
C GLU A 72 -8.58 -8.97 -16.48
N THR A 73 -8.93 -8.36 -17.57
CA THR A 73 -10.28 -7.94 -17.69
C THR A 73 -11.06 -8.95 -18.46
N GLU A 74 -12.29 -8.80 -18.28
CA GLU A 74 -13.12 -9.60 -19.01
C GLU A 74 -14.10 -8.79 -19.63
#